data_959b7b136d677751bd3278d4a9bfa484
#
_entry.id   959b7b136d677751bd3278d4a9bfa484
#
_cell.length_a   1.000
_cell.length_b   1.000
_cell.length_c   1.000
_cell.angle_alpha   90.00
_cell.angle_beta   90.00
_cell.angle_gamma   90.00
#
_symmetry.space_group_name_H-M   'P 1'
#
loop_
_entity.id
_entity.type
_entity.pdbx_description
1 polymer ?
#
loop_
_entity_poly.entity_id
_entity_poly.type
_entity_poly.pdbx_seq_one_letter_code
_entity_poly.pdbx_strand_id
1 'polypeptide(L)'
;MRILKVKMAVVLLLAVSLGYSQEKKMMHHDHENMESGEMKMMDSKIPKFNNEKITTAYEDYLTLKAAILKSDQELAKKEAEQLLNSIAKLEGTDGLQKVATKLAANRNLESQKAAFSDFSSEFADFLKGKVAENQLYFARCPMANNNSGGFWLSHEEAIQNPFFGGKMLKCGSIQETIK
;
A
#
# COMPACT_ATOMS: atom_id res chain seq x y z
N MET A 1 -28.81 9.60 58.59
CA MET A 1 -29.19 8.61 59.59
C MET A 1 -29.65 7.33 58.92
N ARG A 2 -29.06 6.24 59.25
CA ARG A 2 -29.24 4.82 58.92
C ARG A 2 -28.38 4.24 57.81
N ILE A 3 -27.30 3.73 58.35
CA ILE A 3 -26.39 2.70 57.82
C ILE A 3 -27.15 1.38 57.76
N LEU A 4 -27.12 0.67 56.66
CA LEU A 4 -27.48 -0.75 56.67
C LEU A 4 -26.35 -1.56 56.01
N LYS A 5 -25.61 -2.21 56.88
CA LYS A 5 -24.62 -3.26 56.58
C LYS A 5 -25.38 -4.53 56.18
N VAL A 6 -25.04 -5.12 55.05
CA VAL A 6 -25.40 -6.51 54.75
C VAL A 6 -24.13 -7.29 54.46
N LYS A 7 -24.02 -8.35 55.24
CA LYS A 7 -22.90 -9.25 55.43
C LYS A 7 -22.73 -10.23 54.25
N MET A 8 -21.49 -10.44 53.94
CA MET A 8 -20.79 -11.65 53.53
C MET A 8 -21.58 -12.97 53.55
N ALA A 9 -21.60 -13.67 52.44
CA ALA A 9 -21.70 -15.12 52.40
C ALA A 9 -20.77 -15.67 51.33
N VAL A 10 -19.67 -16.25 51.80
CA VAL A 10 -18.75 -17.09 51.02
C VAL A 10 -19.43 -18.45 50.90
N VAL A 11 -19.68 -18.92 49.68
CA VAL A 11 -19.97 -20.32 49.41
C VAL A 11 -18.89 -20.86 48.48
N LEU A 12 -18.03 -21.65 49.11
CA LEU A 12 -17.03 -22.51 48.47
C LEU A 12 -17.74 -23.75 47.91
N LEU A 13 -17.77 -23.91 46.61
CA LEU A 13 -18.13 -25.18 45.97
C LEU A 13 -16.98 -25.68 45.12
N LEU A 14 -16.23 -26.59 45.69
CA LEU A 14 -15.31 -27.51 45.03
C LEU A 14 -16.15 -28.51 44.19
N ALA A 15 -16.01 -28.42 42.88
CA ALA A 15 -16.40 -29.49 41.96
C ALA A 15 -15.17 -29.94 41.19
N VAL A 16 -14.63 -31.05 41.58
CA VAL A 16 -13.67 -31.88 40.88
C VAL A 16 -14.42 -32.50 39.69
N SER A 17 -14.02 -32.23 38.46
CA SER A 17 -14.39 -33.04 37.30
C SER A 17 -13.14 -33.44 36.54
N LEU A 18 -12.92 -34.75 36.61
CA LEU A 18 -11.90 -35.53 35.92
C LEU A 18 -11.91 -35.31 34.40
N GLY A 19 -10.74 -35.39 33.91
CA GLY A 19 -10.21 -35.41 32.58
C GLY A 19 -11.08 -35.89 31.41
N TYR A 20 -10.90 -35.18 30.34
CA TYR A 20 -10.83 -35.76 29.01
C TYR A 20 -9.72 -35.05 28.26
N SER A 21 -8.58 -35.74 28.23
CA SER A 21 -7.47 -35.45 27.32
C SER A 21 -7.93 -35.84 25.91
N GLN A 22 -8.29 -34.86 25.10
CA GLN A 22 -8.29 -35.04 23.65
C GLN A 22 -7.03 -34.35 23.11
N GLU A 23 -6.03 -35.17 22.85
CA GLU A 23 -4.90 -34.83 22.00
C GLU A 23 -5.42 -34.43 20.61
N LYS A 24 -5.62 -33.14 20.42
CA LYS A 24 -5.76 -32.56 19.09
C LYS A 24 -4.35 -32.36 18.54
N LYS A 25 -3.91 -33.36 17.78
CA LYS A 25 -2.69 -33.31 16.96
C LYS A 25 -2.76 -32.05 16.10
N MET A 26 -2.18 -30.95 16.57
CA MET A 26 -1.93 -29.78 15.74
C MET A 26 -0.85 -30.17 14.74
N MET A 27 -1.27 -30.28 13.48
CA MET A 27 -0.33 -30.18 12.38
C MET A 27 0.27 -28.79 12.44
N HIS A 28 1.52 -28.70 12.88
CA HIS A 28 2.35 -27.58 12.58
C HIS A 28 2.53 -27.54 11.07
N HIS A 29 1.81 -26.65 10.41
CA HIS A 29 2.23 -26.18 9.12
C HIS A 29 3.32 -25.15 9.39
N ASP A 30 4.55 -25.52 9.05
CA ASP A 30 5.69 -24.61 9.00
C ASP A 30 5.41 -23.55 7.93
N HIS A 31 4.84 -22.41 8.35
CA HIS A 31 4.64 -21.23 7.52
C HIS A 31 5.79 -20.22 7.61
N GLU A 32 6.89 -20.55 8.29
CA GLU A 32 7.98 -19.59 8.52
C GLU A 32 8.99 -19.45 7.38
N ASN A 33 8.85 -20.18 6.26
CA ASN A 33 9.90 -20.14 5.23
C ASN A 33 9.47 -19.67 3.83
N MET A 34 8.18 -19.29 3.63
CA MET A 34 7.72 -18.74 2.35
C MET A 34 7.72 -17.21 2.30
N GLU A 35 7.49 -16.54 3.43
CA GLU A 35 7.32 -15.08 3.46
C GLU A 35 8.64 -14.31 3.27
N SER A 36 9.76 -14.85 3.76
CA SER A 36 11.07 -14.20 3.62
C SER A 36 11.67 -14.34 2.21
N GLY A 37 11.31 -15.38 1.47
CA GLY A 37 11.81 -15.63 0.11
C GLY A 37 11.09 -14.77 -0.93
N GLU A 38 9.78 -14.62 -0.84
CA GLU A 38 9.00 -13.78 -1.75
C GLU A 38 9.26 -12.28 -1.52
N MET A 39 9.36 -11.83 -0.27
CA MET A 39 9.73 -10.43 0.03
C MET A 39 11.15 -10.11 -0.47
N LYS A 40 12.09 -11.02 -0.34
CA LYS A 40 13.47 -10.81 -0.81
C LYS A 40 13.61 -10.84 -2.33
N MET A 41 12.76 -11.60 -3.05
CA MET A 41 12.70 -11.59 -4.52
C MET A 41 11.99 -10.33 -5.06
N MET A 42 10.99 -9.80 -4.37
CA MET A 42 10.35 -8.53 -4.73
C MET A 42 11.30 -7.35 -4.54
N ASP A 43 12.08 -7.35 -3.47
CA ASP A 43 13.06 -6.30 -3.15
C ASP A 43 14.19 -6.20 -4.21
N SER A 44 14.58 -7.32 -4.83
CA SER A 44 15.64 -7.33 -5.85
C SER A 44 15.26 -6.69 -7.19
N LYS A 45 13.98 -6.42 -7.45
CA LYS A 45 13.46 -5.81 -8.69
C LYS A 45 13.09 -4.34 -8.54
N ILE A 46 13.06 -3.81 -7.31
CA ILE A 46 12.79 -2.38 -7.11
C ILE A 46 13.89 -1.58 -7.81
N PRO A 47 13.52 -0.59 -8.64
CA PRO A 47 14.51 0.23 -9.34
C PRO A 47 15.36 1.01 -8.35
N LYS A 48 16.65 1.08 -8.64
CA LYS A 48 17.52 2.05 -8.00
C LYS A 48 17.60 3.30 -8.83
N PHE A 49 17.62 4.42 -8.16
CA PHE A 49 17.71 5.72 -8.80
C PHE A 49 19.10 6.32 -8.52
N ASN A 50 19.51 7.26 -9.35
CA ASN A 50 20.78 7.98 -9.18
C ASN A 50 20.79 8.94 -7.97
N ASN A 51 19.70 9.01 -7.22
CA ASN A 51 19.53 9.80 -6.02
C ASN A 51 18.68 9.04 -4.99
N GLU A 52 19.21 8.83 -3.81
CA GLU A 52 18.57 8.12 -2.71
C GLU A 52 17.22 8.73 -2.28
N LYS A 53 17.08 10.06 -2.35
CA LYS A 53 15.80 10.72 -2.07
C LYS A 53 14.72 10.33 -3.08
N ILE A 54 15.10 10.07 -4.33
CA ILE A 54 14.16 9.58 -5.36
C ILE A 54 13.76 8.14 -5.05
N THR A 55 14.71 7.31 -4.60
CA THR A 55 14.42 5.93 -4.16
C THR A 55 13.38 5.94 -3.03
N THR A 56 13.59 6.75 -2.00
CA THR A 56 12.64 6.91 -0.88
C THR A 56 11.25 7.38 -1.38
N ALA A 57 11.21 8.37 -2.27
CA ALA A 57 9.93 8.84 -2.82
C ALA A 57 9.21 7.76 -3.64
N TYR A 58 9.95 6.91 -4.34
CA TYR A 58 9.37 5.80 -5.08
C TYR A 58 8.86 4.69 -4.14
N GLU A 59 9.55 4.40 -3.05
CA GLU A 59 9.08 3.47 -2.02
C GLU A 59 7.78 3.96 -1.37
N ASP A 60 7.69 5.25 -1.01
CA ASP A 60 6.46 5.86 -0.53
C ASP A 60 5.33 5.80 -1.57
N TYR A 61 5.65 5.97 -2.85
CA TYR A 61 4.71 5.77 -3.94
C TYR A 61 4.16 4.33 -3.99
N LEU A 62 5.01 3.32 -3.76
CA LEU A 62 4.58 1.91 -3.75
C LEU A 62 3.63 1.62 -2.59
N THR A 63 3.88 2.18 -1.40
CA THR A 63 2.98 2.02 -0.25
C THR A 63 1.62 2.67 -0.49
N LEU A 64 1.61 3.86 -1.08
CA LEU A 64 0.38 4.52 -1.52
C LEU A 64 -0.37 3.68 -2.56
N LYS A 65 0.33 3.18 -3.60
CA LYS A 65 -0.27 2.30 -4.62
C LYS A 65 -0.93 1.07 -3.99
N ALA A 66 -0.28 0.46 -3.00
CA ALA A 66 -0.83 -0.69 -2.28
C ALA A 66 -2.10 -0.32 -1.48
N ALA A 67 -2.16 0.86 -0.87
CA ALA A 67 -3.35 1.35 -0.16
C ALA A 67 -4.52 1.60 -1.14
N ILE A 68 -4.25 2.22 -2.29
CA ILE A 68 -5.23 2.43 -3.37
C ILE A 68 -5.77 1.08 -3.88
N LEU A 69 -4.89 0.10 -4.10
CA LEU A 69 -5.27 -1.25 -4.53
C LEU A 69 -6.18 -1.95 -3.51
N LYS A 70 -5.90 -1.80 -2.22
CA LYS A 70 -6.74 -2.32 -1.14
C LYS A 70 -8.04 -1.55 -0.96
N SER A 71 -8.20 -0.42 -1.65
CA SER A 71 -9.31 0.51 -1.46
C SER A 71 -9.43 1.03 -0.02
N ASP A 72 -8.30 1.15 0.67
CA ASP A 72 -8.19 1.66 2.03
C ASP A 72 -7.98 3.18 1.98
N GLN A 73 -9.08 3.93 2.13
CA GLN A 73 -9.11 5.39 2.01
C GLN A 73 -8.24 6.11 3.05
N GLU A 74 -8.28 5.66 4.30
CA GLU A 74 -7.54 6.31 5.39
C GLU A 74 -6.04 6.05 5.26
N LEU A 75 -5.67 4.81 4.94
CA LEU A 75 -4.28 4.48 4.66
C LEU A 75 -3.78 5.23 3.42
N ALA A 76 -4.56 5.27 2.33
CA ALA A 76 -4.17 6.00 1.12
C ALA A 76 -3.95 7.50 1.39
N LYS A 77 -4.75 8.12 2.26
CA LYS A 77 -4.55 9.50 2.69
C LYS A 77 -3.23 9.67 3.43
N LYS A 78 -2.97 8.83 4.44
CA LYS A 78 -1.73 8.85 5.22
C LYS A 78 -0.49 8.69 4.33
N GLU A 79 -0.52 7.72 3.43
CA GLU A 79 0.61 7.45 2.54
C GLU A 79 0.79 8.56 1.48
N ALA A 80 -0.29 9.23 1.06
CA ALA A 80 -0.20 10.41 0.19
C ALA A 80 0.47 11.61 0.89
N GLU A 81 0.20 11.82 2.18
CA GLU A 81 0.87 12.84 3.00
C GLU A 81 2.37 12.51 3.17
N GLN A 82 2.71 11.23 3.39
CA GLN A 82 4.09 10.78 3.47
C GLN A 82 4.83 10.99 2.14
N LEU A 83 4.23 10.61 1.03
CA LEU A 83 4.78 10.82 -0.31
C LEU A 83 5.01 12.31 -0.60
N LEU A 84 4.06 13.19 -0.26
CA LEU A 84 4.24 14.65 -0.40
C LEU A 84 5.48 15.13 0.35
N ASN A 85 5.71 14.65 1.58
CA ASN A 85 6.88 14.99 2.37
C ASN A 85 8.20 14.55 1.72
N SER A 86 8.21 13.41 1.05
CA SER A 86 9.39 12.92 0.32
C SER A 86 9.62 13.68 -0.97
N ILE A 87 8.56 14.03 -1.72
CA ILE A 87 8.64 14.87 -2.91
C ILE A 87 9.16 16.28 -2.58
N ALA A 88 8.76 16.86 -1.45
CA ALA A 88 9.21 18.17 -1.01
C ALA A 88 10.74 18.26 -0.74
N LYS A 89 11.41 17.12 -0.56
CA LYS A 89 12.87 17.05 -0.39
C LYS A 89 13.65 16.99 -1.71
N LEU A 90 12.95 16.88 -2.83
CA LEU A 90 13.53 16.81 -4.17
C LEU A 90 13.61 18.21 -4.80
N GLU A 91 14.62 18.42 -5.63
CA GLU A 91 14.80 19.69 -6.35
C GLU A 91 14.14 19.62 -7.74
N GLY A 92 13.68 20.75 -8.24
CA GLY A 92 13.09 20.87 -9.56
C GLY A 92 11.76 20.13 -9.70
N THR A 93 10.97 20.05 -8.63
CA THR A 93 9.73 19.27 -8.56
C THR A 93 8.47 20.12 -8.37
N ASP A 94 8.45 21.38 -8.76
CA ASP A 94 7.32 22.30 -8.53
C ASP A 94 6.00 21.75 -9.08
N GLY A 95 6.00 21.21 -10.31
CA GLY A 95 4.84 20.54 -10.93
C GLY A 95 4.40 19.32 -10.15
N LEU A 96 5.36 18.45 -9.82
CA LEU A 96 5.13 17.23 -9.07
C LEU A 96 4.62 17.52 -7.64
N GLN A 97 5.16 18.54 -6.95
CA GLN A 97 4.67 18.96 -5.63
C GLN A 97 3.23 19.45 -5.68
N LYS A 98 2.85 20.16 -6.75
CA LYS A 98 1.47 20.62 -6.94
C LYS A 98 0.47 19.46 -7.05
N VAL A 99 0.80 18.41 -7.82
CA VAL A 99 -0.07 17.23 -7.94
C VAL A 99 -0.02 16.37 -6.68
N ALA A 100 1.13 16.25 -6.00
CA ALA A 100 1.24 15.58 -4.70
C ALA A 100 0.40 16.26 -3.61
N THR A 101 0.38 17.60 -3.58
CA THR A 101 -0.48 18.36 -2.66
C THR A 101 -1.96 18.09 -2.92
N LYS A 102 -2.39 18.05 -4.18
CA LYS A 102 -3.77 17.71 -4.52
C LYS A 102 -4.12 16.28 -4.07
N LEU A 103 -3.19 15.34 -4.28
CA LEU A 103 -3.37 13.95 -3.89
C LEU A 103 -3.55 13.81 -2.37
N ALA A 104 -2.69 14.43 -1.57
CA ALA A 104 -2.76 14.42 -0.12
C ALA A 104 -4.01 15.15 0.45
N ALA A 105 -4.55 16.14 -0.26
CA ALA A 105 -5.74 16.87 0.15
C ALA A 105 -7.07 16.10 -0.06
N ASN A 106 -7.07 15.06 -0.90
CA ASN A 106 -8.28 14.31 -1.21
C ASN A 106 -8.76 13.45 -0.04
N ARG A 107 -10.08 13.47 0.21
CA ARG A 107 -10.70 12.81 1.36
C ARG A 107 -11.65 11.66 1.00
N ASN A 108 -11.85 11.37 -0.27
CA ASN A 108 -12.63 10.22 -0.72
C ASN A 108 -11.84 9.41 -1.73
N LEU A 109 -12.09 8.12 -1.76
CA LEU A 109 -11.31 7.15 -2.52
C LEU A 109 -11.33 7.40 -4.04
N GLU A 110 -12.46 7.83 -4.60
CA GLU A 110 -12.55 8.12 -6.05
C GLU A 110 -11.67 9.30 -6.45
N SER A 111 -11.75 10.40 -5.68
CA SER A 111 -10.89 11.57 -5.90
C SER A 111 -9.41 11.24 -5.64
N GLN A 112 -9.11 10.38 -4.66
CA GLN A 112 -7.74 9.89 -4.43
C GLN A 112 -7.23 9.09 -5.63
N LYS A 113 -8.05 8.19 -6.21
CA LYS A 113 -7.68 7.42 -7.40
C LYS A 113 -7.42 8.31 -8.61
N ALA A 114 -8.26 9.31 -8.85
CA ALA A 114 -8.06 10.27 -9.94
C ALA A 114 -6.76 11.07 -9.74
N ALA A 115 -6.55 11.64 -8.54
CA ALA A 115 -5.34 12.39 -8.23
C ALA A 115 -4.08 11.52 -8.22
N PHE A 116 -4.17 10.23 -7.84
CA PHE A 116 -3.09 9.26 -7.94
C PHE A 116 -2.70 9.02 -9.41
N SER A 117 -3.65 8.96 -10.33
CA SER A 117 -3.38 8.86 -11.76
C SER A 117 -2.61 10.08 -12.28
N ASP A 118 -3.05 11.29 -11.92
CA ASP A 118 -2.39 12.54 -12.30
C ASP A 118 -0.96 12.59 -11.74
N PHE A 119 -0.81 12.26 -10.46
CA PHE A 119 0.51 12.18 -9.82
C PHE A 119 1.42 11.16 -10.50
N SER A 120 0.90 9.98 -10.83
CA SER A 120 1.68 8.92 -11.49
C SER A 120 2.21 9.36 -12.85
N SER A 121 1.45 10.16 -13.60
CA SER A 121 1.89 10.70 -14.90
C SER A 121 3.02 11.71 -14.73
N GLU A 122 2.89 12.67 -13.84
CA GLU A 122 3.94 13.66 -13.53
C GLU A 122 5.20 13.00 -12.96
N PHE A 123 5.01 11.99 -12.10
CA PHE A 123 6.13 11.27 -11.50
C PHE A 123 6.87 10.42 -12.53
N ALA A 124 6.15 9.79 -13.48
CA ALA A 124 6.75 9.08 -14.58
C ALA A 124 7.67 9.99 -15.40
N ASP A 125 7.20 11.19 -15.76
CA ASP A 125 7.99 12.16 -16.52
C ASP A 125 9.21 12.66 -15.72
N PHE A 126 9.06 12.89 -14.42
CA PHE A 126 10.17 13.26 -13.54
C PHE A 126 11.24 12.18 -13.46
N LEU A 127 10.86 10.89 -13.47
CA LEU A 127 11.78 9.76 -13.30
C LEU A 127 12.56 9.39 -14.57
N LYS A 128 12.21 9.91 -15.75
CA LYS A 128 12.93 9.66 -17.00
C LYS A 128 14.40 10.10 -16.89
N GLY A 129 15.30 9.17 -17.23
CA GLY A 129 16.75 9.37 -17.15
C GLY A 129 17.30 9.40 -15.72
N LYS A 130 16.54 9.00 -14.70
CA LYS A 130 16.98 8.94 -13.29
C LYS A 130 17.07 7.52 -12.76
N VAL A 131 16.65 6.52 -13.52
CA VAL A 131 16.77 5.11 -13.17
C VAL A 131 18.21 4.67 -13.38
N ALA A 132 18.86 4.15 -12.35
CA ALA A 132 20.24 3.67 -12.40
C ALA A 132 20.33 2.14 -12.61
N GLU A 133 19.44 1.38 -11.97
CA GLU A 133 19.36 -0.08 -12.11
C GLU A 133 17.90 -0.52 -12.23
N ASN A 134 17.68 -1.60 -12.98
CA ASN A 134 16.36 -2.12 -13.31
C ASN A 134 15.57 -1.17 -14.23
N GLN A 135 14.27 -1.27 -14.25
CA GLN A 135 13.39 -0.44 -15.08
C GLN A 135 12.04 -0.24 -14.43
N LEU A 136 11.33 0.79 -14.88
CA LEU A 136 9.96 1.07 -14.51
C LEU A 136 9.03 0.88 -15.70
N TYR A 137 7.83 0.43 -15.41
CA TYR A 137 6.75 0.34 -16.39
C TYR A 137 5.71 1.40 -16.06
N PHE A 138 5.42 2.27 -17.03
CA PHE A 138 4.31 3.19 -16.98
C PHE A 138 3.10 2.53 -17.64
N ALA A 139 2.07 2.24 -16.86
CA ALA A 139 0.91 1.47 -17.27
C ALA A 139 -0.38 2.30 -17.25
N ARG A 140 -1.37 1.89 -18.05
CA ARG A 140 -2.67 2.56 -18.16
C ARG A 140 -3.80 1.55 -18.20
N CYS A 141 -4.89 1.84 -17.49
CA CYS A 141 -6.19 1.19 -17.66
C CYS A 141 -7.20 2.20 -18.22
N PRO A 142 -7.78 1.97 -19.40
CA PRO A 142 -8.71 2.93 -20.01
C PRO A 142 -10.04 3.06 -19.27
N MET A 143 -10.44 2.04 -18.50
CA MET A 143 -11.70 1.98 -17.78
C MET A 143 -11.65 2.65 -16.38
N ALA A 144 -10.46 2.98 -15.89
CA ALA A 144 -10.31 3.64 -14.59
C ALA A 144 -10.92 5.05 -14.60
N ASN A 145 -11.21 5.57 -13.41
CA ASN A 145 -11.71 6.94 -13.21
C ASN A 145 -12.91 7.26 -14.12
N ASN A 146 -13.95 6.42 -14.07
CA ASN A 146 -15.18 6.56 -14.86
C ASN A 146 -14.89 6.63 -16.39
N ASN A 147 -14.03 5.76 -16.89
CA ASN A 147 -13.58 5.68 -18.28
C ASN A 147 -12.72 6.86 -18.77
N SER A 148 -12.27 7.73 -17.88
CA SER A 148 -11.27 8.77 -18.23
C SER A 148 -9.86 8.20 -18.36
N GLY A 149 -9.67 6.99 -17.85
CA GLY A 149 -8.39 6.32 -17.78
C GLY A 149 -7.70 6.53 -16.42
N GLY A 150 -6.74 5.65 -16.13
CA GLY A 150 -5.92 5.76 -14.94
C GLY A 150 -4.52 5.25 -15.22
N PHE A 151 -3.52 5.99 -14.76
CA PHE A 151 -2.11 5.70 -14.96
C PHE A 151 -1.45 5.30 -13.64
N TRP A 152 -0.44 4.42 -13.72
CA TRP A 152 0.41 4.08 -12.57
C TRP A 152 1.79 3.61 -13.01
N LEU A 153 2.73 3.67 -12.07
CA LEU A 153 4.07 3.10 -12.22
C LEU A 153 4.14 1.72 -11.55
N SER A 154 4.93 0.84 -12.13
CA SER A 154 5.24 -0.48 -11.58
C SER A 154 6.69 -0.83 -11.86
N HIS A 155 7.32 -1.58 -10.94
CA HIS A 155 8.60 -2.24 -11.19
C HIS A 155 8.42 -3.67 -11.70
N GLU A 156 7.18 -4.14 -11.76
CA GLU A 156 6.82 -5.44 -12.32
C GLU A 156 6.18 -5.26 -13.69
N GLU A 157 6.56 -6.10 -14.65
CA GLU A 157 5.96 -6.14 -15.98
C GLU A 157 4.51 -6.65 -15.92
N ALA A 158 4.22 -7.51 -14.96
CA ALA A 158 2.87 -8.01 -14.73
C ALA A 158 1.91 -6.87 -14.35
N ILE A 159 0.81 -6.76 -15.07
CA ILE A 159 -0.22 -5.76 -14.78
C ILE A 159 -0.88 -6.06 -13.44
N GLN A 160 -0.77 -5.10 -12.52
CA GLN A 160 -1.49 -5.05 -11.24
C GLN A 160 -2.21 -3.70 -11.14
N ASN A 161 -3.43 -3.67 -11.63
CA ASN A 161 -4.25 -2.45 -11.69
C ASN A 161 -4.68 -2.00 -10.29
N PRO A 162 -4.31 -0.80 -9.82
CA PRO A 162 -4.65 -0.33 -8.49
C PRO A 162 -6.08 0.20 -8.37
N PHE A 163 -6.79 0.48 -9.47
CA PHE A 163 -8.03 1.26 -9.45
C PHE A 163 -9.29 0.45 -9.07
N PHE A 164 -9.30 -0.86 -9.31
CA PHE A 164 -10.49 -1.71 -9.13
C PHE A 164 -10.39 -2.72 -7.98
N GLY A 165 -9.35 -2.62 -7.15
CA GLY A 165 -9.09 -3.61 -6.12
C GLY A 165 -8.88 -5.01 -6.73
N GLY A 166 -9.34 -6.05 -6.04
CA GLY A 166 -9.19 -7.43 -6.52
C GLY A 166 -10.00 -7.81 -7.77
N LYS A 167 -10.94 -6.98 -8.22
CA LYS A 167 -11.92 -7.36 -9.25
C LYS A 167 -11.35 -7.35 -10.68
N MET A 168 -10.43 -6.44 -10.99
CA MET A 168 -9.90 -6.24 -12.35
C MET A 168 -8.38 -6.01 -12.34
N LEU A 169 -7.65 -6.83 -11.60
CA LEU A 169 -6.20 -6.68 -11.40
C LEU A 169 -5.40 -6.68 -12.71
N LYS A 170 -5.85 -7.38 -13.73
CA LYS A 170 -5.15 -7.53 -15.02
C LYS A 170 -5.62 -6.54 -16.09
N CYS A 171 -6.53 -5.61 -15.77
CA CYS A 171 -6.98 -4.61 -16.73
C CYS A 171 -5.94 -3.52 -16.92
N GLY A 172 -5.47 -3.35 -18.13
CA GLY A 172 -4.49 -2.33 -18.50
C GLY A 172 -3.39 -2.86 -19.38
N SER A 173 -2.52 -1.96 -19.80
CA SER A 173 -1.34 -2.27 -20.61
C SER A 173 -0.19 -1.33 -20.27
N ILE A 174 1.03 -1.79 -20.48
CA ILE A 174 2.23 -0.97 -20.39
C ILE A 174 2.22 0.00 -21.58
N GLN A 175 2.41 1.28 -21.31
CA GLN A 175 2.50 2.34 -22.30
C GLN A 175 3.96 2.70 -22.59
N GLU A 176 4.81 2.67 -21.58
CA GLU A 176 6.22 3.06 -21.69
C GLU A 176 7.06 2.25 -20.68
N THR A 177 8.30 1.96 -21.06
CA THR A 177 9.34 1.45 -20.16
C THR A 177 10.36 2.56 -19.92
N ILE A 178 10.50 2.96 -18.65
CA ILE A 178 11.42 4.02 -18.21
C ILE A 178 12.72 3.38 -17.73
N LYS A 179 13.83 3.88 -18.26
CA LYS A 179 15.21 3.43 -17.94
C LYS A 179 16.05 4.61 -17.53
#